data_7e35fe9c4132a8e4427a74b2fc44f85b
#
_entry.id   7e35fe9c4132a8e4427a74b2fc44f85b
#
_cell.length_a   1.000
_cell.length_b   1.000
_cell.length_c   1.000
_cell.angle_alpha   90.00
_cell.angle_beta   90.00
_cell.angle_gamma   90.00
#
_symmetry.space_group_name_H-M   'P 1'
#
loop_
_entity.id
_entity.type
_entity.pdbx_description
1 polymer ?
#
loop_
_entity_poly.entity_id
_entity_poly.type
_entity_poly.pdbx_seq_one_letter_code
_entity_poly.pdbx_strand_id
1 'polypeptide(L)'
;MIILDTNVVSEPLKPQPEPKVLEWLNAQDPQTLFLTTITLAELLAGVETMPAGRRETELSQSLLGRMLPLFEARILSFDTKSAQAFARVHADAQAAGNPISFADGAIAAIAAANGFQVASRNVKGFKGTGIEILNPWE
;
A
#
# COMPACT_ATOMS: atom_id res chain seq x y z
N MET A 1 -12.13 -7.25 0.25
CA MET A 1 -11.26 -6.32 0.99
C MET A 1 -9.95 -6.13 0.25
N ILE A 2 -9.51 -4.90 0.10
CA ILE A 2 -8.36 -4.54 -0.72
C ILE A 2 -7.39 -3.70 0.10
N ILE A 3 -6.13 -4.13 0.15
CA ILE A 3 -5.05 -3.33 0.74
C ILE A 3 -4.49 -2.43 -0.36
N LEU A 4 -4.41 -1.14 -0.10
CA LEU A 4 -3.82 -0.19 -1.05
C LEU A 4 -2.31 -0.10 -0.80
N ASP A 5 -1.53 -0.43 -1.82
CA ASP A 5 -0.08 -0.21 -1.78
C ASP A 5 0.22 1.29 -1.77
N THR A 6 1.40 1.66 -1.32
CA THR A 6 1.81 3.06 -1.17
C THR A 6 1.63 3.87 -2.45
N ASN A 7 1.97 3.31 -3.61
CA ASN A 7 1.83 4.02 -4.89
C ASN A 7 0.37 4.33 -5.25
N VAL A 8 -0.58 3.51 -4.81
CA VAL A 8 -2.01 3.73 -5.08
C VAL A 8 -2.56 4.84 -4.19
N VAL A 9 -2.31 4.76 -2.88
CA VAL A 9 -2.86 5.73 -1.93
C VAL A 9 -2.18 7.10 -2.04
N SER A 10 -0.93 7.14 -2.52
CA SER A 10 -0.23 8.41 -2.71
C SER A 10 -0.55 9.10 -4.04
N GLU A 11 -1.12 8.40 -5.00
CA GLU A 11 -1.42 8.99 -6.31
C GLU A 11 -2.31 10.24 -6.22
N PRO A 12 -3.42 10.24 -5.44
CA PRO A 12 -4.25 11.44 -5.31
C PRO A 12 -3.55 12.65 -4.70
N LEU A 13 -2.41 12.44 -4.03
CA LEU A 13 -1.64 13.51 -3.39
C LEU A 13 -0.72 14.24 -4.37
N LYS A 14 -0.54 13.73 -5.58
CA LYS A 14 0.29 14.35 -6.61
C LYS A 14 -0.40 15.58 -7.19
N PRO A 15 0.39 16.56 -7.71
CA PRO A 15 -0.21 17.72 -8.39
C PRO A 15 -1.05 17.36 -9.60
N GLN A 16 -0.68 16.29 -10.33
CA GLN A 16 -1.38 15.84 -11.53
C GLN A 16 -1.61 14.33 -11.43
N PRO A 17 -2.60 13.91 -10.60
CA PRO A 17 -2.87 12.49 -10.42
C PRO A 17 -3.45 11.85 -11.68
N GLU A 18 -3.17 10.54 -11.86
CA GLU A 18 -3.71 9.78 -12.97
C GLU A 18 -5.24 9.61 -12.82
N PRO A 19 -6.03 10.09 -13.80
CA PRO A 19 -7.51 10.01 -13.71
C PRO A 19 -8.04 8.59 -13.53
N LYS A 20 -7.43 7.59 -14.16
CA LYS A 20 -7.86 6.18 -14.01
C LYS A 20 -7.79 5.70 -12.58
N VAL A 21 -6.74 6.09 -11.86
CA VAL A 21 -6.57 5.70 -10.47
C VAL A 21 -7.62 6.36 -9.60
N LEU A 22 -7.88 7.66 -9.83
CA LEU A 22 -8.93 8.38 -9.09
C LEU A 22 -10.30 7.74 -9.33
N GLU A 23 -10.61 7.41 -10.58
CA GLU A 23 -11.87 6.76 -10.93
C GLU A 23 -11.98 5.40 -10.24
N TRP A 24 -10.91 4.61 -10.27
CA TRP A 24 -10.89 3.30 -9.62
C TRP A 24 -11.14 3.42 -8.11
N LEU A 25 -10.44 4.35 -7.44
CA LEU A 25 -10.61 4.57 -6.00
C LEU A 25 -12.04 5.02 -5.67
N ASN A 26 -12.58 5.95 -6.46
CA ASN A 26 -13.92 6.48 -6.24
C ASN A 26 -15.02 5.43 -6.48
N ALA A 27 -14.74 4.42 -7.29
CA ALA A 27 -15.69 3.34 -7.57
C ALA A 27 -15.73 2.29 -6.44
N GLN A 28 -14.76 2.30 -5.53
CA GLN A 28 -14.72 1.34 -4.42
C GLN A 28 -15.57 1.80 -3.24
N ASP A 29 -16.12 0.84 -2.50
CA ASP A 29 -16.71 1.14 -1.20
C ASP A 29 -15.57 1.45 -0.22
N PRO A 30 -15.54 2.65 0.39
CA PRO A 30 -14.45 3.02 1.30
C PRO A 30 -14.21 2.01 2.42
N GLN A 31 -15.26 1.34 2.88
CA GLN A 31 -15.15 0.37 3.97
C GLN A 31 -14.39 -0.90 3.56
N THR A 32 -14.16 -1.11 2.28
CA THR A 32 -13.42 -2.27 1.75
C THR A 32 -11.95 -1.96 1.49
N LEU A 33 -11.52 -0.72 1.69
CA LEU A 33 -10.15 -0.27 1.44
C LEU A 33 -9.36 -0.17 2.74
N PHE A 34 -8.16 -0.74 2.74
CA PHE A 34 -7.29 -0.82 3.91
C PHE A 34 -5.89 -0.31 3.58
N LEU A 35 -5.19 0.18 4.59
CA LEU A 35 -3.75 0.44 4.52
C LEU A 35 -3.03 -0.55 5.42
N THR A 36 -1.70 -0.58 5.32
CA THR A 36 -0.84 -1.31 6.25
C THR A 36 0.06 -0.33 7.01
N THR A 37 0.60 -0.77 8.13
CA THR A 37 1.61 -0.01 8.86
C THR A 37 2.87 0.20 8.04
N ILE A 38 3.15 -0.68 7.08
CA ILE A 38 4.29 -0.51 6.16
C ILE A 38 4.06 0.71 5.26
N THR A 39 2.89 0.81 4.65
CA THR A 39 2.52 1.97 3.82
C THR A 39 2.49 3.25 4.65
N LEU A 40 1.94 3.18 5.86
CA LEU A 40 1.94 4.32 6.78
C LEU A 40 3.37 4.80 7.05
N ALA A 41 4.29 3.87 7.36
CA ALA A 41 5.69 4.21 7.60
C ALA A 41 6.34 4.88 6.38
N GLU A 42 6.08 4.35 5.18
CA GLU A 42 6.62 4.91 3.95
C GLU A 42 6.10 6.33 3.68
N LEU A 43 4.80 6.54 3.87
CA LEU A 43 4.18 7.85 3.68
C LEU A 43 4.72 8.89 4.67
N LEU A 44 4.81 8.51 5.95
CA LEU A 44 5.33 9.42 6.99
C LEU A 44 6.82 9.73 6.75
N ALA A 45 7.62 8.73 6.38
CA ALA A 45 9.03 8.92 6.07
C ALA A 45 9.21 9.84 4.86
N GLY A 46 8.33 9.70 3.86
CA GLY A 46 8.37 10.57 2.68
C GLY A 46 8.17 12.04 3.03
N VAL A 47 7.23 12.34 3.93
CA VAL A 47 7.01 13.72 4.39
C VAL A 47 8.18 14.23 5.21
N GLU A 48 8.69 13.43 6.15
CA GLU A 48 9.79 13.81 7.04
C GLU A 48 11.09 14.11 6.27
N THR A 49 11.30 13.47 5.13
CA THR A 49 12.52 13.65 4.34
C THR A 49 12.42 14.74 3.28
N MET A 50 11.24 15.34 3.12
CA MET A 50 11.07 16.45 2.18
C MET A 50 11.75 17.73 2.70
N PRO A 51 12.33 18.55 1.80
CA PRO A 51 12.81 19.87 2.20
C PRO A 51 11.67 20.70 2.78
N ALA A 52 11.97 21.45 3.85
CA ALA A 52 11.00 22.36 4.46
C ALA A 52 10.52 23.37 3.41
N GLY A 53 9.21 23.65 3.42
CA GLY A 53 8.63 24.61 2.48
C GLY A 53 7.15 24.36 2.27
N ARG A 54 6.60 25.10 1.29
CA ARG A 54 5.17 25.06 0.99
C ARG A 54 4.69 23.68 0.56
N ARG A 55 5.46 22.99 -0.29
CA ARG A 55 5.09 21.67 -0.81
C ARG A 55 5.02 20.64 0.31
N GLU A 56 5.99 20.66 1.20
CA GLU A 56 6.03 19.77 2.37
C GLU A 56 4.82 20.04 3.28
N THR A 57 4.52 21.30 3.57
CA THR A 57 3.38 21.68 4.41
C THR A 57 2.07 21.23 3.80
N GLU A 58 1.86 21.47 2.51
CA GLU A 58 0.64 21.07 1.81
C GLU A 58 0.47 19.54 1.81
N LEU A 59 1.55 18.81 1.54
CA LEU A 59 1.51 17.34 1.52
C LEU A 59 1.23 16.80 2.92
N SER A 60 1.88 17.34 3.93
CA SER A 60 1.67 16.96 5.33
C SER A 60 0.20 17.17 5.74
N GLN A 61 -0.38 18.31 5.40
CA GLN A 61 -1.78 18.61 5.72
C GLN A 61 -2.74 17.65 4.99
N SER A 62 -2.48 17.37 3.72
CA SER A 62 -3.31 16.45 2.94
C SER A 62 -3.23 15.03 3.47
N LEU A 63 -2.02 14.56 3.78
CA LEU A 63 -1.79 13.21 4.28
C LEU A 63 -2.34 13.03 5.70
N LEU A 64 -1.85 13.84 6.65
CA LEU A 64 -2.17 13.66 8.07
C LEU A 64 -3.55 14.19 8.44
N GLY A 65 -3.99 15.26 7.80
CA GLY A 65 -5.24 15.94 8.14
C GLY A 65 -6.46 15.45 7.39
N ARG A 66 -6.29 14.84 6.22
CA ARG A 66 -7.42 14.45 5.35
C ARG A 66 -7.43 12.97 5.02
N MET A 67 -6.33 12.43 4.54
CA MET A 67 -6.31 11.05 4.02
C MET A 67 -6.23 10.01 5.13
N LEU A 68 -5.25 10.09 6.03
CA LEU A 68 -5.06 9.09 7.08
C LEU A 68 -6.27 8.95 8.01
N PRO A 69 -6.97 10.03 8.41
CA PRO A 69 -8.18 9.87 9.23
C PRO A 69 -9.26 9.01 8.59
N LEU A 70 -9.32 8.95 7.24
CA LEU A 70 -10.29 8.09 6.54
C LEU A 70 -10.03 6.61 6.79
N PHE A 71 -8.79 6.23 7.09
CA PHE A 71 -8.38 4.85 7.30
C PHE A 71 -8.13 4.48 8.76
N GLU A 72 -8.46 5.35 9.71
CA GLU A 72 -8.08 5.19 11.12
C GLU A 72 -8.35 3.79 11.68
N ALA A 73 -9.52 3.21 11.37
CA ALA A 73 -9.91 1.88 11.84
C ALA A 73 -9.51 0.76 10.85
N ARG A 74 -8.88 1.10 9.74
CA ARG A 74 -8.55 0.14 8.68
C ARG A 74 -7.07 0.19 8.30
N ILE A 75 -6.21 0.32 9.31
CA ILE A 75 -4.75 0.19 9.12
C ILE A 75 -4.35 -1.12 9.76
N LEU A 76 -3.88 -2.06 8.92
CA LEU A 76 -3.49 -3.40 9.36
C LEU A 76 -2.02 -3.42 9.76
N SER A 77 -1.75 -3.99 10.92
CA SER A 77 -0.39 -4.06 11.47
C SER A 77 0.38 -5.25 10.92
N PHE A 78 1.69 -5.07 10.77
CA PHE A 78 2.61 -6.18 10.54
C PHE A 78 2.81 -6.92 11.86
N ASP A 79 1.83 -7.75 12.22
CA ASP A 79 1.77 -8.45 13.49
C ASP A 79 2.45 -9.84 13.42
N THR A 80 2.35 -10.62 14.49
CA THR A 80 2.96 -11.95 14.55
C THR A 80 2.43 -12.87 13.44
N LYS A 81 1.13 -12.85 13.18
CA LYS A 81 0.51 -13.66 12.13
C LYS A 81 1.05 -13.25 10.75
N SER A 82 1.20 -11.96 10.51
CA SER A 82 1.78 -11.44 9.28
C SER A 82 3.25 -11.82 9.14
N ALA A 83 4.01 -11.81 10.24
CA ALA A 83 5.42 -12.24 10.24
C ALA A 83 5.54 -13.72 9.84
N GLN A 84 4.64 -14.56 10.32
CA GLN A 84 4.61 -15.98 9.94
C GLN A 84 4.28 -16.15 8.45
N ALA A 85 3.29 -15.39 7.96
CA ALA A 85 2.93 -15.40 6.54
C ALA A 85 4.09 -14.87 5.68
N PHE A 86 4.86 -13.91 6.18
CA PHE A 86 6.01 -13.34 5.48
C PHE A 86 7.04 -14.40 5.12
N ALA A 87 7.33 -15.32 6.03
CA ALA A 87 8.31 -16.37 5.78
C ALA A 87 7.91 -17.21 4.56
N ARG A 88 6.63 -17.55 4.43
CA ARG A 88 6.11 -18.32 3.30
C ARG A 88 6.10 -17.49 2.02
N VAL A 89 5.61 -16.26 2.08
CA VAL A 89 5.57 -15.36 0.91
C VAL A 89 6.99 -15.16 0.35
N HIS A 90 7.95 -14.91 1.24
CA HIS A 90 9.34 -14.72 0.87
C HIS A 90 9.92 -15.97 0.19
N ALA A 91 9.70 -17.15 0.78
CA ALA A 91 10.19 -18.41 0.24
C ALA A 91 9.55 -18.72 -1.12
N ASP A 92 8.24 -18.53 -1.25
CA ASP A 92 7.50 -18.81 -2.49
C ASP A 92 7.97 -17.86 -3.62
N ALA A 93 8.15 -16.58 -3.34
CA ALA A 93 8.63 -15.62 -4.33
C ALA A 93 10.05 -15.95 -4.79
N GLN A 94 10.93 -16.32 -3.85
CA GLN A 94 12.29 -16.73 -4.16
C GLN A 94 12.31 -18.00 -5.01
N ALA A 95 11.50 -18.99 -4.65
CA ALA A 95 11.39 -20.25 -5.41
C ALA A 95 10.85 -20.01 -6.82
N ALA A 96 10.01 -19.00 -7.01
CA ALA A 96 9.48 -18.62 -8.32
C ALA A 96 10.47 -17.79 -9.14
N GLY A 97 11.69 -17.53 -8.63
CA GLY A 97 12.70 -16.73 -9.31
C GLY A 97 12.43 -15.24 -9.28
N ASN A 98 11.61 -14.78 -8.35
CA ASN A 98 11.25 -13.36 -8.23
C ASN A 98 11.44 -12.89 -6.79
N PRO A 99 12.69 -12.68 -6.34
CA PRO A 99 12.94 -12.17 -5.00
C PRO A 99 12.18 -10.87 -4.76
N ILE A 100 11.56 -10.76 -3.59
CA ILE A 100 10.69 -9.63 -3.25
C ILE A 100 11.39 -8.75 -2.21
N SER A 101 11.21 -7.42 -2.30
CA SER A 101 11.71 -6.50 -1.31
C SER A 101 11.01 -6.74 0.03
N PHE A 102 11.64 -6.31 1.13
CA PHE A 102 11.02 -6.46 2.45
C PHE A 102 9.67 -5.74 2.51
N ALA A 103 9.60 -4.51 2.01
CA ALA A 103 8.35 -3.73 2.06
C ALA A 103 7.21 -4.43 1.30
N ASP A 104 7.46 -4.85 0.06
CA ASP A 104 6.45 -5.56 -0.74
C ASP A 104 6.10 -6.90 -0.11
N GLY A 105 7.10 -7.61 0.39
CA GLY A 105 6.89 -8.89 1.07
C GLY A 105 6.04 -8.74 2.34
N ALA A 106 6.27 -7.68 3.12
CA ALA A 106 5.49 -7.41 4.31
C ALA A 106 4.03 -7.05 3.98
N ILE A 107 3.82 -6.26 2.94
CA ILE A 107 2.46 -5.92 2.47
C ILE A 107 1.74 -7.19 1.99
N ALA A 108 2.42 -8.01 1.18
CA ALA A 108 1.86 -9.29 0.72
C ALA A 108 1.55 -10.23 1.89
N ALA A 109 2.42 -10.26 2.90
CA ALA A 109 2.22 -11.09 4.09
C ALA A 109 1.00 -10.65 4.90
N ILE A 110 0.81 -9.33 5.07
CA ILE A 110 -0.37 -8.80 5.74
C ILE A 110 -1.63 -9.18 4.96
N ALA A 111 -1.59 -9.08 3.63
CA ALA A 111 -2.69 -9.51 2.77
C ALA A 111 -2.99 -11.00 2.93
N ALA A 112 -1.96 -11.85 2.91
CA ALA A 112 -2.11 -13.28 3.08
C ALA A 112 -2.72 -13.63 4.45
N ALA A 113 -2.24 -12.97 5.51
CA ALA A 113 -2.72 -13.22 6.87
C ALA A 113 -4.20 -12.84 7.06
N ASN A 114 -4.69 -11.88 6.26
CA ASN A 114 -6.07 -11.40 6.37
C ASN A 114 -6.98 -11.91 5.25
N GLY A 115 -6.45 -12.61 4.25
CA GLY A 115 -7.22 -13.09 3.11
C GLY A 115 -7.66 -11.96 2.18
N PHE A 116 -6.86 -10.90 2.03
CA PHE A 116 -7.17 -9.71 1.25
C PHE A 116 -6.38 -9.67 -0.06
N GLN A 117 -6.91 -8.92 -1.03
CA GLN A 117 -6.20 -8.56 -2.26
C GLN A 117 -5.33 -7.32 -2.02
N VAL A 118 -4.42 -7.05 -2.95
CA VAL A 118 -3.59 -5.84 -2.92
C VAL A 118 -3.80 -5.06 -4.22
N ALA A 119 -4.00 -3.77 -4.12
CA ALA A 119 -3.99 -2.88 -5.28
C ALA A 119 -2.61 -2.22 -5.37
N SER A 120 -1.95 -2.37 -6.51
CA SER A 120 -0.60 -1.85 -6.73
C SER A 120 -0.33 -1.64 -8.20
N ARG A 121 0.52 -0.66 -8.51
CA ARG A 121 1.08 -0.49 -9.84
C ARG A 121 2.18 -1.52 -10.10
N ASN A 122 2.87 -1.95 -9.05
CA ASN A 122 4.02 -2.86 -9.13
C ASN A 122 3.60 -4.33 -9.16
N VAL A 123 2.82 -4.71 -10.17
CA VAL A 123 2.32 -6.08 -10.30
C VAL A 123 3.46 -7.10 -10.34
N LYS A 124 4.54 -6.77 -11.06
CA LYS A 124 5.70 -7.67 -11.20
C LYS A 124 6.40 -7.92 -9.86
N GLY A 125 6.43 -6.91 -8.99
CA GLY A 125 7.06 -7.04 -7.67
C GLY A 125 6.39 -8.06 -6.76
N PHE A 126 5.12 -8.37 -7.02
CA PHE A 126 4.35 -9.33 -6.22
C PHE A 126 4.21 -10.70 -6.89
N LYS A 127 4.84 -10.90 -8.04
CA LYS A 127 4.78 -12.16 -8.77
C LYS A 127 5.37 -13.30 -7.93
N GLY A 128 4.67 -14.41 -7.85
CA GLY A 128 5.11 -15.57 -7.09
C GLY A 128 4.66 -15.58 -5.64
N THR A 129 4.01 -14.51 -5.16
CA THR A 129 3.54 -14.42 -3.77
C THR A 129 2.22 -15.16 -3.53
N GLY A 130 1.47 -15.47 -4.59
CA GLY A 130 0.14 -16.06 -4.47
C GLY A 130 -0.96 -15.05 -4.15
N ILE A 131 -0.63 -13.77 -4.02
CA ILE A 131 -1.59 -12.70 -3.72
C ILE A 131 -2.15 -12.14 -5.02
N GLU A 132 -3.48 -11.97 -5.08
CA GLU A 132 -4.13 -11.33 -6.21
C GLU A 132 -3.85 -9.83 -6.20
N ILE A 133 -3.33 -9.32 -7.32
CA ILE A 133 -2.97 -7.91 -7.46
C ILE A 133 -3.90 -7.23 -8.45
N LEU A 134 -4.49 -6.13 -8.03
CA LEU A 134 -5.32 -5.26 -8.86
C LEU A 134 -4.47 -4.06 -9.27
N ASN A 135 -4.48 -3.69 -10.56
CA ASN A 135 -3.72 -2.54 -11.05
C ASN A 135 -4.67 -1.42 -11.47
N PRO A 136 -4.82 -0.35 -10.63
CA PRO A 136 -5.72 0.76 -10.96
C PRO A 136 -5.30 1.61 -12.17
N TRP A 137 -4.07 1.44 -12.66
CA TRP A 137 -3.57 2.15 -13.87
C TRP A 137 -4.02 1.48 -15.16
N GLU A 138 -4.55 0.29 -15.11
CA GLU A 138 -5.02 -0.49 -16.27
C GLU A 138 -6.53 -0.47 -16.47
#